data_279398a28ed1e292315c1cc87864c239
#
_entry.id   279398a28ed1e292315c1cc87864c239
#
_cell.length_a   1.000
_cell.length_b   1.000
_cell.length_c   1.000
_cell.angle_alpha   90.00
_cell.angle_beta   90.00
_cell.angle_gamma   90.00
#
_symmetry.space_group_name_H-M   'P 1'
#
loop_
_entity.id
_entity.type
_entity.pdbx_description
1 polymer ?
#
loop_
_entity_poly.entity_id
_entity_poly.type
_entity_poly.pdbx_seq_one_letter_code
_entity_poly.pdbx_strand_id
1 'polypeptide(L)'
;RQEFRQLIQSNSVALASLMDNMLELSQLVSSEQPLPVEFTDIYRLCVEEMAKLKETLHNPNIECIITGDKDEATAPTNAFYLSRVIGNLLSNSAKFTESGTITVTCNIEKEKRQLVISVTDTGIGIPADRQEWVFERFTKVDDFKPGTGLGLYICRIIIQRLGGQIRIDTGYTSGCKMVVTLPV
;
A
#
# COMPACT_ATOMS: atom_id res chain seq x y z
N ARG A 1 -35.45 4.13 6.15
CA ARG A 1 -34.96 5.45 5.64
C ARG A 1 -33.49 5.71 6.01
N GLN A 2 -33.03 5.31 7.20
CA GLN A 2 -31.65 5.52 7.65
C GLN A 2 -30.66 4.60 6.92
N GLU A 3 -30.99 3.33 6.75
CA GLU A 3 -30.19 2.35 5.96
C GLU A 3 -30.05 2.77 4.50
N PHE A 4 -31.11 3.31 3.90
CA PHE A 4 -31.06 3.77 2.51
C PHE A 4 -30.15 5.01 2.33
N ARG A 5 -30.12 5.91 3.31
CA ARG A 5 -29.17 7.04 3.31
C ARG A 5 -27.73 6.58 3.46
N GLN A 6 -27.48 5.61 4.35
CA GLN A 6 -26.15 5.04 4.54
C GLN A 6 -25.65 4.33 3.27
N LEU A 7 -26.54 3.59 2.60
CA LEU A 7 -26.21 2.92 1.34
C LEU A 7 -25.89 3.93 0.22
N ILE A 8 -26.67 5.02 0.08
CA ILE A 8 -26.38 6.08 -0.88
C ILE A 8 -25.03 6.73 -0.56
N GLN A 9 -24.79 7.07 0.70
CA GLN A 9 -23.55 7.72 1.12
C GLN A 9 -22.32 6.84 0.87
N SER A 10 -22.37 5.55 1.22
CA SER A 10 -21.28 4.61 0.97
C SER A 10 -21.00 4.43 -0.52
N ASN A 11 -22.04 4.32 -1.35
CA ASN A 11 -21.89 4.21 -2.80
C ASN A 11 -21.33 5.49 -3.43
N SER A 12 -21.74 6.67 -2.93
CA SER A 12 -21.21 7.95 -3.40
C SER A 12 -19.71 8.10 -3.08
N VAL A 13 -19.30 7.70 -1.88
CA VAL A 13 -17.87 7.70 -1.49
C VAL A 13 -17.08 6.70 -2.34
N ALA A 14 -17.62 5.51 -2.57
CA ALA A 14 -16.96 4.49 -3.42
C ALA A 14 -16.82 4.97 -4.87
N LEU A 15 -17.83 5.64 -5.42
CA LEU A 15 -17.79 6.21 -6.77
C LEU A 15 -16.75 7.34 -6.88
N ALA A 16 -16.71 8.25 -5.92
CA ALA A 16 -15.72 9.33 -5.87
C ALA A 16 -14.29 8.74 -5.82
N SER A 17 -14.06 7.76 -4.95
CA SER A 17 -12.77 7.07 -4.86
C SER A 17 -12.39 6.36 -6.17
N LEU A 18 -13.36 5.77 -6.87
CA LEU A 18 -13.12 5.15 -8.17
C LEU A 18 -12.71 6.20 -9.22
N MET A 19 -13.40 7.34 -9.26
CA MET A 19 -13.06 8.44 -10.18
C MET A 19 -11.66 8.99 -9.91
N ASP A 20 -11.31 9.24 -8.65
CA ASP A 20 -9.98 9.72 -8.26
C ASP A 20 -8.88 8.73 -8.67
N ASN A 21 -9.10 7.43 -8.41
CA ASN A 21 -8.17 6.39 -8.82
C ASN A 21 -8.02 6.30 -10.35
N MET A 22 -9.11 6.49 -11.11
CA MET A 22 -9.05 6.47 -12.58
C MET A 22 -8.33 7.69 -13.14
N LEU A 23 -8.53 8.88 -12.55
CA LEU A 23 -7.81 10.10 -12.94
C LEU A 23 -6.32 9.97 -12.65
N GLU A 24 -5.95 9.50 -11.45
CA GLU A 24 -4.56 9.23 -11.08
C GLU A 24 -3.91 8.22 -12.04
N LEU A 25 -4.59 7.12 -12.30
CA LEU A 25 -4.11 6.11 -13.24
C LEU A 25 -3.92 6.66 -14.64
N SER A 26 -4.87 7.45 -15.14
CA SER A 26 -4.79 8.11 -16.44
C SER A 26 -3.55 9.01 -16.52
N GLN A 27 -3.27 9.81 -15.50
CA GLN A 27 -2.08 10.66 -15.43
C GLN A 27 -0.79 9.85 -15.37
N LEU A 28 -0.77 8.78 -14.55
CA LEU A 28 0.39 7.90 -14.42
C LEU A 28 0.71 7.15 -15.72
N VAL A 29 -0.28 6.73 -16.48
CA VAL A 29 -0.10 5.94 -17.71
C VAL A 29 0.18 6.85 -18.92
N SER A 30 -0.45 8.03 -19.01
CA SER A 30 -0.32 8.93 -20.16
C SER A 30 0.97 9.77 -20.15
N SER A 31 1.57 9.99 -19.00
CA SER A 31 2.81 10.77 -18.88
C SER A 31 4.03 9.89 -19.16
N GLU A 32 4.80 10.24 -20.20
CA GLU A 32 6.10 9.62 -20.48
C GLU A 32 7.25 10.24 -19.66
N GLN A 33 7.00 11.38 -19.00
CA GLN A 33 8.01 12.04 -18.20
C GLN A 33 8.33 11.25 -16.93
N PRO A 34 9.60 11.10 -16.55
CA PRO A 34 9.98 10.47 -15.28
C PRO A 34 9.37 11.25 -14.10
N LEU A 35 8.98 10.53 -13.07
CA LEU A 35 8.51 11.15 -11.84
C LEU A 35 9.67 11.93 -11.20
N PRO A 36 9.45 13.18 -10.75
CA PRO A 36 10.50 13.93 -10.05
C PRO A 36 10.87 13.19 -8.76
N VAL A 37 12.17 13.06 -8.52
CA VAL A 37 12.69 12.40 -7.31
C VAL A 37 13.50 13.39 -6.48
N GLU A 38 13.45 13.23 -5.17
CA GLU A 38 14.21 13.98 -4.19
C GLU A 38 14.68 13.05 -3.08
N PHE A 39 15.73 13.44 -2.34
CA PHE A 39 16.16 12.66 -1.18
C PHE A 39 15.09 12.74 -0.09
N THR A 40 14.51 11.60 0.20
CA THR A 40 13.36 11.44 1.11
C THR A 40 13.75 10.59 2.30
N ASP A 41 13.40 11.05 3.50
CA ASP A 41 13.47 10.25 4.72
C ASP A 41 12.32 9.23 4.73
N ILE A 42 12.67 7.99 4.40
CA ILE A 42 11.71 6.90 4.21
C ILE A 42 11.13 6.44 5.55
N TYR A 43 11.94 6.42 6.62
CA TYR A 43 11.45 6.03 7.94
C TYR A 43 10.38 7.00 8.41
N ARG A 44 10.63 8.30 8.29
CA ARG A 44 9.66 9.34 8.61
C ARG A 44 8.38 9.21 7.79
N LEU A 45 8.49 8.93 6.50
CA LEU A 45 7.34 8.70 5.62
C LEU A 45 6.49 7.52 6.12
N CYS A 46 7.13 6.41 6.52
CA CYS A 46 6.43 5.25 7.10
C CYS A 46 5.73 5.61 8.42
N VAL A 47 6.36 6.43 9.27
CA VAL A 47 5.76 6.91 10.53
C VAL A 47 4.51 7.75 10.26
N GLU A 48 4.58 8.68 9.31
CA GLU A 48 3.46 9.54 8.95
C GLU A 48 2.28 8.73 8.40
N GLU A 49 2.52 7.76 7.53
CA GLU A 49 1.46 6.91 6.98
C GLU A 49 0.84 5.97 8.04
N MET A 50 1.68 5.42 8.92
CA MET A 50 1.18 4.62 10.04
C MET A 50 0.35 5.45 11.03
N ALA A 51 0.71 6.71 11.26
CA ALA A 51 -0.07 7.62 12.09
C ALA A 51 -1.46 7.87 11.50
N LYS A 52 -1.54 8.13 10.19
CA LYS A 52 -2.83 8.28 9.48
C LYS A 52 -3.68 7.01 9.58
N LEU A 53 -3.08 5.83 9.46
CA LEU A 53 -3.81 4.58 9.66
C LEU A 53 -4.39 4.50 11.07
N LYS A 54 -3.58 4.78 12.11
CA LYS A 54 -4.02 4.72 13.51
C LYS A 54 -5.18 5.67 13.84
N GLU A 55 -5.23 6.83 13.20
CA GLU A 55 -6.35 7.79 13.37
C GLU A 55 -7.69 7.23 12.87
N THR A 56 -7.66 6.39 11.85
CA THR A 56 -8.86 5.80 11.23
C THR A 56 -9.15 4.37 11.68
N LEU A 57 -8.17 3.71 12.29
CA LEU A 57 -8.27 2.34 12.75
C LEU A 57 -9.02 2.28 14.08
N HIS A 58 -10.30 1.87 14.05
CA HIS A 58 -11.13 1.72 15.24
C HIS A 58 -11.07 0.32 15.86
N ASN A 59 -10.12 -0.51 15.45
CA ASN A 59 -9.98 -1.88 15.94
C ASN A 59 -8.83 -1.99 16.96
N PRO A 60 -9.14 -2.11 18.28
CA PRO A 60 -8.12 -2.20 19.32
C PRO A 60 -7.34 -3.52 19.34
N ASN A 61 -7.81 -4.53 18.58
CA ASN A 61 -7.15 -5.84 18.51
C ASN A 61 -6.01 -5.88 17.49
N ILE A 62 -5.71 -4.76 16.83
CA ILE A 62 -4.62 -4.64 15.86
C ILE A 62 -3.51 -3.79 16.46
N GLU A 63 -2.33 -4.38 16.61
CA GLU A 63 -1.11 -3.67 16.97
C GLU A 63 -0.39 -3.17 15.72
N CYS A 64 -0.01 -1.90 15.71
CA CYS A 64 0.71 -1.26 14.61
C CYS A 64 2.17 -1.03 14.99
N ILE A 65 3.09 -1.65 14.24
CA ILE A 65 4.53 -1.68 14.51
C ILE A 65 5.30 -1.05 13.34
N ILE A 66 6.35 -0.29 13.66
CA ILE A 66 7.30 0.24 12.68
C ILE A 66 8.69 -0.23 13.07
N THR A 67 9.41 -0.80 12.12
CA THR A 67 10.79 -1.24 12.29
C THR A 67 11.65 -0.74 11.13
N GLY A 68 12.96 -0.81 11.28
CA GLY A 68 13.91 -0.43 10.24
C GLY A 68 14.91 0.61 10.69
N ASP A 69 15.67 1.10 9.72
CA ASP A 69 16.83 1.94 9.94
C ASP A 69 16.39 3.42 10.02
N LYS A 70 16.31 3.95 11.24
CA LYS A 70 15.84 5.33 11.49
C LYS A 70 16.78 6.39 10.91
N ASP A 71 18.08 6.13 10.96
CA ASP A 71 19.09 7.14 10.65
C ASP A 71 19.64 7.02 9.22
N GLU A 72 19.49 5.87 8.59
CA GLU A 72 20.05 5.59 7.26
C GLU A 72 19.01 5.39 6.15
N ALA A 73 17.72 5.36 6.46
CA ALA A 73 16.65 5.13 5.47
C ALA A 73 16.31 6.39 4.67
N THR A 74 17.32 7.03 4.07
CA THR A 74 17.13 8.16 3.13
C THR A 74 17.46 7.69 1.71
N ALA A 75 16.56 7.88 0.76
CA ALA A 75 16.70 7.43 -0.61
C ALA A 75 16.11 8.44 -1.61
N PRO A 76 16.66 8.53 -2.84
CA PRO A 76 16.06 9.32 -3.89
C PRO A 76 14.76 8.66 -4.35
N THR A 77 13.64 9.34 -4.13
CA THR A 77 12.31 8.85 -4.54
C THR A 77 11.32 10.02 -4.65
N ASN A 78 10.11 9.73 -5.08
CA ASN A 78 9.00 10.67 -5.02
C ASN A 78 8.18 10.43 -3.76
N ALA A 79 8.30 11.32 -2.78
CA ALA A 79 7.65 11.19 -1.48
C ALA A 79 6.12 11.07 -1.60
N PHE A 80 5.49 11.85 -2.49
CA PHE A 80 4.04 11.84 -2.69
C PHE A 80 3.53 10.46 -3.17
N TYR A 81 4.16 9.93 -4.22
CA TYR A 81 3.74 8.64 -4.77
C TYR A 81 4.12 7.47 -3.88
N LEU A 82 5.26 7.53 -3.20
CA LEU A 82 5.64 6.47 -2.24
C LEU A 82 4.73 6.46 -1.02
N SER A 83 4.35 7.62 -0.48
CA SER A 83 3.33 7.77 0.56
C SER A 83 2.01 7.12 0.14
N ARG A 84 1.57 7.37 -1.10
CA ARG A 84 0.36 6.77 -1.67
C ARG A 84 0.42 5.24 -1.70
N VAL A 85 1.58 4.67 -2.07
CA VAL A 85 1.80 3.22 -2.06
C VAL A 85 1.73 2.66 -0.63
N ILE A 86 2.50 3.24 0.30
CA ILE A 86 2.54 2.78 1.70
C ILE A 86 1.14 2.86 2.33
N GLY A 87 0.45 3.98 2.18
CA GLY A 87 -0.90 4.19 2.69
C GLY A 87 -1.91 3.16 2.16
N ASN A 88 -1.83 2.83 0.86
CA ASN A 88 -2.69 1.82 0.25
C ASN A 88 -2.39 0.41 0.78
N LEU A 89 -1.12 0.04 0.93
CA LEU A 89 -0.74 -1.25 1.51
C LEU A 89 -1.19 -1.37 2.97
N LEU A 90 -1.01 -0.32 3.77
CA LEU A 90 -1.48 -0.25 5.16
C LEU A 90 -3.00 -0.36 5.28
N SER A 91 -3.74 0.36 4.44
CA SER A 91 -5.20 0.31 4.39
C SER A 91 -5.70 -1.10 4.02
N ASN A 92 -5.04 -1.77 3.07
CA ASN A 92 -5.35 -3.16 2.74
C ASN A 92 -5.08 -4.10 3.91
N SER A 93 -3.93 -3.97 4.58
CA SER A 93 -3.61 -4.77 5.78
C SER A 93 -4.66 -4.60 6.88
N ALA A 94 -5.08 -3.36 7.17
CA ALA A 94 -6.13 -3.09 8.16
C ALA A 94 -7.49 -3.69 7.77
N LYS A 95 -7.81 -3.67 6.48
CA LYS A 95 -9.06 -4.21 5.94
C LYS A 95 -9.15 -5.73 6.08
N PHE A 96 -8.02 -6.45 5.98
CA PHE A 96 -7.97 -7.91 5.94
C PHE A 96 -7.42 -8.54 7.23
N THR A 97 -7.11 -7.74 8.24
CA THR A 97 -6.68 -8.19 9.57
C THR A 97 -7.79 -7.91 10.59
N GLU A 98 -8.32 -8.95 11.24
CA GLU A 98 -9.32 -8.80 12.31
C GLU A 98 -8.67 -8.64 13.69
N SER A 99 -7.56 -9.32 13.89
CA SER A 99 -6.74 -9.23 15.11
C SER A 99 -5.30 -9.60 14.81
N GLY A 100 -4.36 -9.04 15.55
CA GLY A 100 -2.94 -9.33 15.41
C GLY A 100 -2.10 -8.09 15.13
N THR A 101 -1.19 -8.15 14.15
CA THR A 101 -0.22 -7.08 13.92
C THR A 101 -0.22 -6.59 12.46
N ILE A 102 0.06 -5.30 12.31
CA ILE A 102 0.44 -4.68 11.03
C ILE A 102 1.81 -4.04 11.23
N THR A 103 2.80 -4.52 10.51
CA THR A 103 4.18 -4.06 10.64
C THR A 103 4.67 -3.43 9.34
N VAL A 104 5.23 -2.22 9.42
CA VAL A 104 6.01 -1.62 8.33
C VAL A 104 7.49 -1.73 8.67
N THR A 105 8.26 -2.19 7.71
CA THR A 105 9.72 -2.25 7.82
C THR A 105 10.34 -1.49 6.66
N CYS A 106 11.34 -0.64 6.91
CA CYS A 106 12.11 0.03 5.86
C CYS A 106 13.61 -0.07 6.13
N ASN A 107 14.35 -0.59 5.16
CA ASN A 107 15.80 -0.78 5.25
C ASN A 107 16.47 -0.43 3.91
N ILE A 108 17.72 0.01 3.96
CA ILE A 108 18.57 0.13 2.78
C ILE A 108 19.54 -1.04 2.75
N GLU A 109 19.39 -1.88 1.73
CA GLU A 109 20.33 -2.94 1.41
C GLU A 109 21.51 -2.36 0.61
N LYS A 110 22.56 -1.91 1.31
CA LYS A 110 23.71 -1.20 0.72
C LYS A 110 24.40 -2.03 -0.36
N GLU A 111 24.55 -3.34 -0.14
CA GLU A 111 25.21 -4.25 -1.10
C GLU A 111 24.46 -4.33 -2.43
N LYS A 112 23.13 -4.31 -2.39
CA LYS A 112 22.28 -4.36 -3.58
C LYS A 112 21.89 -2.98 -4.10
N ARG A 113 22.25 -1.93 -3.39
CA ARG A 113 21.84 -0.55 -3.68
C ARG A 113 20.31 -0.44 -3.83
N GLN A 114 19.61 -0.97 -2.85
CA GLN A 114 18.14 -1.02 -2.86
C GLN A 114 17.57 -0.52 -1.54
N LEU A 115 16.51 0.28 -1.65
CA LEU A 115 15.57 0.50 -0.57
C LEU A 115 14.56 -0.65 -0.59
N VAL A 116 14.35 -1.26 0.56
CA VAL A 116 13.33 -2.32 0.75
C VAL A 116 12.32 -1.85 1.79
N ILE A 117 11.07 -1.74 1.39
CA ILE A 117 9.96 -1.47 2.28
C ILE A 117 9.05 -2.69 2.29
N SER A 118 8.66 -3.17 3.46
CA SER A 118 7.65 -4.21 3.57
C SER A 118 6.49 -3.79 4.47
N VAL A 119 5.28 -4.15 4.06
CA VAL A 119 4.07 -4.07 4.89
C VAL A 119 3.61 -5.50 5.12
N THR A 120 3.63 -5.90 6.38
CA THR A 120 3.35 -7.27 6.83
C THR A 120 2.15 -7.25 7.76
N ASP A 121 1.18 -8.08 7.51
CA ASP A 121 0.03 -8.28 8.39
C ASP A 121 -0.15 -9.77 8.77
N THR A 122 -0.88 -9.99 9.85
CA THR A 122 -1.27 -11.32 10.32
C THR A 122 -2.72 -11.65 10.00
N GLY A 123 -3.23 -11.08 8.90
CA GLY A 123 -4.60 -11.27 8.43
C GLY A 123 -4.82 -12.58 7.67
N ILE A 124 -5.86 -12.60 6.84
CA ILE A 124 -6.27 -13.80 6.10
C ILE A 124 -5.27 -14.25 5.02
N GLY A 125 -4.30 -13.39 4.66
CA GLY A 125 -3.35 -13.65 3.58
C GLY A 125 -3.98 -13.62 2.18
N ILE A 126 -3.16 -13.96 1.18
CA ILE A 126 -3.58 -14.05 -0.23
C ILE A 126 -3.26 -15.46 -0.74
N PRO A 127 -4.27 -16.22 -1.22
CA PRO A 127 -4.06 -17.55 -1.78
C PRO A 127 -3.02 -17.54 -2.90
N ALA A 128 -2.20 -18.58 -2.98
CA ALA A 128 -1.06 -18.67 -3.91
C ALA A 128 -1.47 -18.48 -5.38
N ASP A 129 -2.63 -19.02 -5.77
CA ASP A 129 -3.20 -18.91 -7.11
C ASP A 129 -3.71 -17.50 -7.46
N ARG A 130 -3.82 -16.60 -6.46
CA ARG A 130 -4.28 -15.22 -6.65
C ARG A 130 -3.19 -14.17 -6.48
N GLN A 131 -1.98 -14.54 -6.10
CA GLN A 131 -0.92 -13.57 -5.76
C GLN A 131 -0.47 -12.69 -6.92
N GLU A 132 -0.46 -13.20 -8.15
CA GLU A 132 -0.22 -12.39 -9.34
C GLU A 132 -1.48 -11.61 -9.77
N TRP A 133 -2.63 -12.27 -9.66
CA TRP A 133 -3.91 -11.72 -10.05
C TRP A 133 -4.33 -10.48 -9.24
N VAL A 134 -3.97 -10.38 -7.96
CA VAL A 134 -4.36 -9.22 -7.11
C VAL A 134 -3.77 -7.88 -7.57
N PHE A 135 -2.75 -7.92 -8.42
CA PHE A 135 -2.17 -6.72 -9.03
C PHE A 135 -2.84 -6.33 -10.36
N GLU A 136 -3.82 -7.08 -10.84
CA GLU A 136 -4.60 -6.71 -12.04
C GLU A 136 -5.69 -5.69 -11.71
N ARG A 137 -6.23 -5.05 -12.76
CA ARG A 137 -7.29 -4.03 -12.61
C ARG A 137 -8.59 -4.65 -12.14
N PHE A 138 -9.28 -3.98 -11.22
CA PHE A 138 -10.62 -4.35 -10.74
C PHE A 138 -10.68 -5.71 -10.04
N THR A 139 -9.55 -6.18 -9.52
CA THR A 139 -9.47 -7.45 -8.80
C THR A 139 -9.77 -7.26 -7.32
N LYS A 140 -10.52 -8.20 -6.75
CA LYS A 140 -10.80 -8.26 -5.31
C LYS A 140 -10.65 -9.69 -4.82
N VAL A 141 -9.94 -9.88 -3.72
CA VAL A 141 -9.85 -11.19 -3.03
C VAL A 141 -11.17 -11.53 -2.36
N ASP A 142 -11.88 -10.51 -1.87
CA ASP A 142 -13.17 -10.62 -1.21
C ASP A 142 -14.11 -9.53 -1.77
N ASP A 143 -15.16 -9.96 -2.47
CA ASP A 143 -16.15 -9.06 -3.10
C ASP A 143 -17.03 -8.33 -2.07
N PHE A 144 -17.16 -8.88 -0.86
CA PHE A 144 -17.95 -8.27 0.20
C PHE A 144 -17.23 -7.13 0.92
N LYS A 145 -15.90 -7.08 0.80
CA LYS A 145 -15.12 -5.98 1.39
C LYS A 145 -15.12 -4.75 0.49
N PRO A 146 -15.28 -3.53 1.05
CA PRO A 146 -15.30 -2.29 0.27
C PRO A 146 -13.96 -2.06 -0.47
N GLY A 147 -14.01 -1.49 -1.66
CA GLY A 147 -12.82 -1.16 -2.45
C GLY A 147 -13.08 -1.22 -3.95
N THR A 148 -12.25 -0.52 -4.72
CA THR A 148 -12.39 -0.39 -6.18
C THR A 148 -11.68 -1.50 -6.96
N GLY A 149 -10.78 -2.26 -6.32
CA GLY A 149 -9.91 -3.22 -7.00
C GLY A 149 -8.80 -2.57 -7.85
N LEU A 150 -8.54 -1.27 -7.68
CA LEU A 150 -7.49 -0.54 -8.40
C LEU A 150 -6.25 -0.27 -7.55
N GLY A 151 -6.35 -0.37 -6.23
CA GLY A 151 -5.31 0.07 -5.32
C GLY A 151 -3.96 -0.61 -5.55
N LEU A 152 -3.89 -1.93 -5.57
CA LEU A 152 -2.63 -2.66 -5.80
C LEU A 152 -2.12 -2.48 -7.24
N TYR A 153 -3.02 -2.37 -8.23
CA TYR A 153 -2.62 -2.06 -9.60
C TYR A 153 -1.94 -0.68 -9.68
N ILE A 154 -2.51 0.36 -9.04
CA ILE A 154 -1.91 1.71 -8.98
C ILE A 154 -0.55 1.65 -8.27
N CYS A 155 -0.44 0.92 -7.15
CA CYS A 155 0.83 0.70 -6.48
C CYS A 155 1.89 0.12 -7.42
N ARG A 156 1.53 -0.92 -8.21
CA ARG A 156 2.43 -1.53 -9.19
C ARG A 156 2.90 -0.52 -10.24
N ILE A 157 2.00 0.28 -10.81
CA ILE A 157 2.35 1.31 -11.79
C ILE A 157 3.29 2.37 -11.19
N ILE A 158 2.96 2.88 -10.00
CA ILE A 158 3.81 3.87 -9.30
C ILE A 158 5.22 3.31 -9.09
N ILE A 159 5.33 2.12 -8.52
CA ILE A 159 6.62 1.52 -8.20
C ILE A 159 7.44 1.22 -9.46
N GLN A 160 6.80 0.75 -10.54
CA GLN A 160 7.46 0.57 -11.84
C GLN A 160 7.98 1.91 -12.40
N ARG A 161 7.21 2.98 -12.28
CA ARG A 161 7.65 4.32 -12.71
C ARG A 161 8.77 4.92 -11.86
N LEU A 162 8.90 4.48 -10.62
CA LEU A 162 10.03 4.80 -9.75
C LEU A 162 11.24 3.87 -9.98
N GLY A 163 11.18 2.97 -10.96
CA GLY A 163 12.26 2.03 -11.31
C GLY A 163 12.35 0.82 -10.39
N GLY A 164 11.34 0.54 -9.60
CA GLY A 164 11.32 -0.54 -8.63
C GLY A 164 10.36 -1.68 -8.95
N GLN A 165 10.13 -2.51 -7.96
CA GLN A 165 9.22 -3.66 -8.02
C GLN A 165 8.38 -3.76 -6.75
N ILE A 166 7.15 -4.24 -6.90
CA ILE A 166 6.27 -4.63 -5.79
C ILE A 166 5.89 -6.11 -5.97
N ARG A 167 5.95 -6.86 -4.89
CA ARG A 167 5.62 -8.29 -4.88
C ARG A 167 5.07 -8.75 -3.54
N ILE A 168 4.45 -9.91 -3.52
CA ILE A 168 4.11 -10.64 -2.30
C ILE A 168 5.30 -11.55 -1.92
N ASP A 169 5.65 -11.57 -0.65
CA ASP A 169 6.61 -12.54 -0.10
C ASP A 169 5.89 -13.87 0.12
N THR A 170 6.09 -14.80 -0.80
CA THR A 170 5.46 -16.13 -0.78
C THR A 170 5.95 -17.04 0.35
N GLY A 171 7.09 -16.70 0.96
CA GLY A 171 7.64 -17.41 2.12
C GLY A 171 6.95 -17.04 3.44
N TYR A 172 6.20 -15.94 3.45
CA TYR A 172 5.43 -15.53 4.63
C TYR A 172 4.02 -16.12 4.57
N THR A 173 3.67 -16.95 5.54
CA THR A 173 2.41 -17.75 5.54
C THR A 173 1.44 -17.40 6.67
N SER A 174 1.81 -16.47 7.56
CA SER A 174 0.98 -16.09 8.72
C SER A 174 0.05 -14.90 8.44
N GLY A 175 -0.15 -14.54 7.17
CA GLY A 175 -0.92 -13.41 6.71
C GLY A 175 -0.45 -12.97 5.33
N CYS A 176 -0.34 -11.65 5.10
CA CYS A 176 0.21 -11.09 3.86
C CYS A 176 1.47 -10.28 4.16
N LYS A 177 2.49 -10.41 3.30
CA LYS A 177 3.67 -9.55 3.31
C LYS A 177 3.90 -9.01 1.90
N MET A 178 3.63 -7.72 1.74
CA MET A 178 3.95 -6.96 0.54
C MET A 178 5.36 -6.39 0.65
N VAL A 179 6.15 -6.56 -0.40
CA VAL A 179 7.52 -6.06 -0.47
C VAL A 179 7.68 -5.13 -1.65
N VAL A 180 8.13 -3.92 -1.38
CA VAL A 180 8.49 -2.90 -2.36
C VAL A 180 10.00 -2.75 -2.37
N THR A 181 10.62 -2.76 -3.55
CA THR A 181 12.04 -2.47 -3.75
C THR A 181 12.21 -1.31 -4.69
N LEU A 182 13.07 -0.36 -4.35
CA LEU A 182 13.44 0.78 -5.19
C LEU A 182 14.96 0.88 -5.30
N PRO A 183 15.50 1.30 -6.44
CA PRO A 183 16.94 1.58 -6.56
C PRO A 183 17.34 2.81 -5.71
N VAL A 184 18.55 2.81 -5.16
CA VAL A 184 19.14 3.92 -4.38
C VAL A 184 20.55 4.24 -4.83
#